data_a826bebd06cc4243fd8cf5b6bfb746f3
#
_entry.id   a826bebd06cc4243fd8cf5b6bfb746f3
#
_cell.length_a   1.000
_cell.length_b   1.000
_cell.length_c   1.000
_cell.angle_alpha   90.00
_cell.angle_beta   90.00
_cell.angle_gamma   90.00
#
_symmetry.space_group_name_H-M   'P 1'
#
loop_
_entity.id
_entity.type
_entity.pdbx_description
1 polymer ?
#
loop_
_entity_poly.entity_id
_entity_poly.type
_entity_poly.pdbx_seq_one_letter_code
_entity_poly.pdbx_strand_id
1 'polypeptide(L)'
;MLEFFVAFVTLFVTVLYLLLMYEYGTDSIDEPKPPNVLPFVSIVIPVYNEQGVVGTTLDAVIAMDYPKNKLEVIVVDDESKDATAKEVEQYTHKHHFIKLIKNKHVGIGNSSAKNTGIKHAKGDLIATLDSDSYPSRDALKKMTAYFQDPSVMAATSEVRAYKPRNIIEQLQAVEYAVTIVSRKLLSFLDAVTVTPGPLSVYRAEVFKNLGDFDTGSILEDQEIAYRMQANNYKIESSISATVYTQVPSKIMTLLRQRIRWNRGGIRNYIKYRRMFSLKYGDFGIAILPLGFLGAMMVFVVLLSFFYTLITGQYFENYTYGLNSFFYGFGTVHVVSALIFLLTVAWIIIARKVIQNEKQDLSYVKIVAYLIAYPFLITIFWIATFLEEIIGKKQKW
;
A
#
# COMPACT_ATOMS: atom_id res chain seq x y z
N MET A 1 26.79 18.99 4.99
CA MET A 1 26.91 17.92 3.96
C MET A 1 25.72 16.97 4.00
N LEU A 2 25.29 16.46 5.17
CA LEU A 2 24.13 15.56 5.29
C LEU A 2 22.84 16.19 4.77
N GLU A 3 22.57 17.46 5.11
CA GLU A 3 21.38 18.19 4.67
C GLU A 3 21.30 18.29 3.13
N PHE A 4 22.45 18.57 2.48
CA PHE A 4 22.51 18.60 1.01
C PHE A 4 22.25 17.23 0.39
N PHE A 5 22.74 16.16 1.00
CA PHE A 5 22.51 14.80 0.53
C PHE A 5 21.02 14.43 0.65
N VAL A 6 20.41 14.73 1.82
CA VAL A 6 18.97 14.51 2.04
C VAL A 6 18.14 15.31 1.03
N ALA A 7 18.46 16.60 0.86
CA ALA A 7 17.78 17.47 -0.10
C ALA A 7 17.94 16.96 -1.54
N PHE A 8 19.14 16.53 -1.93
CA PHE A 8 19.39 15.97 -3.26
C PHE A 8 18.55 14.72 -3.53
N VAL A 9 18.54 13.74 -2.62
CA VAL A 9 17.79 12.49 -2.81
C VAL A 9 16.28 12.78 -2.85
N THR A 10 15.78 13.65 -1.97
CA THR A 10 14.35 14.02 -1.96
C THR A 10 13.96 14.73 -3.25
N LEU A 11 14.80 15.68 -3.73
CA LEU A 11 14.59 16.37 -4.99
C LEU A 11 14.60 15.38 -6.16
N PHE A 12 15.58 14.48 -6.20
CA PHE A 12 15.70 13.47 -7.24
C PHE A 12 14.45 12.59 -7.32
N VAL A 13 14.00 12.07 -6.19
CA VAL A 13 12.77 11.23 -6.14
C VAL A 13 11.55 12.02 -6.59
N THR A 14 11.39 13.26 -6.11
CA THR A 14 10.25 14.10 -6.50
C THR A 14 10.25 14.40 -7.99
N VAL A 15 11.42 14.77 -8.54
CA VAL A 15 11.58 15.04 -9.99
C VAL A 15 11.33 13.76 -10.79
N LEU A 16 11.83 12.60 -10.34
CA LEU A 16 11.58 11.32 -11.01
C LEU A 16 10.07 11.06 -11.17
N TYR A 17 9.29 11.20 -10.10
CA TYR A 17 7.83 11.02 -10.19
C TYR A 17 7.15 12.04 -11.10
N LEU A 18 7.61 13.29 -11.10
CA LEU A 18 7.09 14.31 -12.02
C LEU A 18 7.44 14.04 -13.47
N LEU A 19 8.66 13.54 -13.76
CA LEU A 19 9.06 13.13 -15.10
C LEU A 19 8.27 11.91 -15.57
N LEU A 20 8.06 10.92 -14.72
CA LEU A 20 7.21 9.77 -15.04
C LEU A 20 5.78 10.23 -15.35
N MET A 21 5.25 11.17 -14.57
CA MET A 21 3.93 11.74 -14.83
C MET A 21 3.88 12.52 -16.14
N TYR A 22 4.94 13.24 -16.49
CA TYR A 22 5.04 13.95 -17.77
C TYR A 22 5.11 12.98 -18.95
N GLU A 23 5.92 11.93 -18.86
CA GLU A 23 6.11 10.93 -19.90
C GLU A 23 4.84 10.10 -20.15
N TYR A 24 4.23 9.60 -19.08
CA TYR A 24 3.03 8.75 -19.18
C TYR A 24 1.71 9.55 -19.16
N GLY A 25 1.78 10.86 -18.91
CA GLY A 25 0.68 11.82 -19.07
C GLY A 25 -0.44 11.71 -18.03
N THR A 26 -1.21 12.80 -17.91
CA THR A 26 -2.46 12.79 -17.13
C THR A 26 -3.64 12.24 -17.95
N ASP A 27 -3.56 12.35 -19.29
CA ASP A 27 -4.65 12.03 -20.22
C ASP A 27 -4.46 10.66 -20.90
N SER A 28 -3.26 10.06 -20.83
CA SER A 28 -2.94 8.77 -21.44
C SER A 28 -2.85 7.60 -20.47
N ILE A 29 -3.32 7.76 -19.22
CA ILE A 29 -3.50 6.63 -18.30
C ILE A 29 -4.78 5.89 -18.70
N ASP A 30 -4.81 5.40 -19.94
CA ASP A 30 -5.89 4.55 -20.41
C ASP A 30 -5.87 3.21 -19.67
N GLU A 31 -6.97 2.92 -19.00
CA GLU A 31 -7.16 1.60 -18.41
C GLU A 31 -7.80 0.64 -19.41
N PRO A 32 -7.39 -0.64 -19.40
CA PRO A 32 -7.94 -1.62 -20.33
C PRO A 32 -9.45 -1.79 -20.10
N LYS A 33 -10.19 -1.93 -21.20
CA LYS A 33 -11.64 -2.21 -21.12
C LYS A 33 -11.86 -3.66 -20.69
N PRO A 34 -12.91 -3.95 -19.91
CA PRO A 34 -13.25 -5.30 -19.52
C PRO A 34 -13.42 -6.23 -20.73
N PRO A 35 -12.96 -7.49 -20.63
CA PRO A 35 -13.11 -8.46 -21.73
C PRO A 35 -14.58 -8.83 -21.95
N ASN A 36 -14.93 -9.22 -23.17
CA ASN A 36 -16.27 -9.71 -23.50
C ASN A 36 -16.62 -11.00 -22.72
N VAL A 37 -15.62 -11.86 -22.51
CA VAL A 37 -15.76 -13.10 -21.75
C VAL A 37 -14.98 -12.93 -20.45
N LEU A 38 -15.72 -12.80 -19.35
CA LEU A 38 -15.11 -12.66 -18.03
C LEU A 38 -14.53 -13.99 -17.54
N PRO A 39 -13.31 -13.99 -16.92
CA PRO A 39 -12.72 -15.19 -16.35
C PRO A 39 -13.46 -15.64 -15.08
N PHE A 40 -13.19 -16.87 -14.64
CA PHE A 40 -13.67 -17.35 -13.34
C PHE A 40 -12.74 -16.82 -12.24
N VAL A 41 -13.30 -16.15 -11.22
CA VAL A 41 -12.55 -15.52 -10.14
C VAL A 41 -12.91 -16.12 -8.80
N SER A 42 -11.89 -16.49 -8.01
CA SER A 42 -12.04 -16.85 -6.60
C SER A 42 -11.60 -15.66 -5.73
N ILE A 43 -12.50 -15.12 -4.91
CA ILE A 43 -12.17 -14.09 -3.92
C ILE A 43 -11.94 -14.76 -2.57
N VAL A 44 -10.74 -14.60 -2.01
CA VAL A 44 -10.36 -15.10 -0.69
C VAL A 44 -10.42 -13.96 0.32
N ILE A 45 -11.25 -14.14 1.37
CA ILE A 45 -11.46 -13.16 2.44
C ILE A 45 -11.07 -13.80 3.77
N PRO A 46 -9.88 -13.50 4.32
CA PRO A 46 -9.51 -13.92 5.66
C PRO A 46 -10.28 -13.12 6.70
N VAL A 47 -10.82 -13.77 7.73
CA VAL A 47 -11.56 -13.11 8.82
C VAL A 47 -11.08 -13.58 10.19
N TYR A 48 -10.96 -12.64 11.14
CA TYR A 48 -10.66 -12.92 12.53
C TYR A 48 -11.26 -11.85 13.44
N ASN A 49 -12.31 -12.20 14.20
CA ASN A 49 -13.04 -11.28 15.08
C ASN A 49 -13.56 -10.03 14.36
N GLU A 50 -14.28 -10.22 13.26
CA GLU A 50 -14.82 -9.18 12.37
C GLU A 50 -16.35 -9.10 12.42
N GLN A 51 -16.94 -9.49 13.55
CA GLN A 51 -18.39 -9.38 13.76
C GLN A 51 -18.89 -7.95 13.52
N GLY A 52 -19.94 -7.80 12.70
CA GLY A 52 -20.51 -6.51 12.32
C GLY A 52 -19.75 -5.75 11.23
N VAL A 53 -18.60 -6.27 10.78
CA VAL A 53 -17.80 -5.69 9.70
C VAL A 53 -17.87 -6.54 8.44
N VAL A 54 -17.66 -7.86 8.58
CA VAL A 54 -17.60 -8.82 7.48
C VAL A 54 -18.87 -8.82 6.64
N GLY A 55 -20.05 -8.63 7.24
CA GLY A 55 -21.32 -8.55 6.54
C GLY A 55 -21.34 -7.42 5.52
N THR A 56 -20.82 -6.23 5.87
CA THR A 56 -20.73 -5.09 4.93
C THR A 56 -19.81 -5.41 3.75
N THR A 57 -18.71 -6.12 3.99
CA THR A 57 -17.78 -6.58 2.93
C THR A 57 -18.49 -7.56 1.99
N LEU A 58 -19.20 -8.54 2.54
CA LEU A 58 -19.95 -9.53 1.75
C LEU A 58 -21.07 -8.87 0.94
N ASP A 59 -21.79 -7.91 1.51
CA ASP A 59 -22.81 -7.13 0.79
C ASP A 59 -22.20 -6.37 -0.40
N ALA A 60 -21.02 -5.75 -0.21
CA ALA A 60 -20.32 -5.09 -1.30
C ALA A 60 -19.89 -6.07 -2.40
N VAL A 61 -19.39 -7.26 -2.03
CA VAL A 61 -19.03 -8.33 -2.98
C VAL A 61 -20.24 -8.88 -3.73
N ILE A 62 -21.38 -9.07 -3.06
CA ILE A 62 -22.63 -9.49 -3.67
C ILE A 62 -23.13 -8.44 -4.67
N ALA A 63 -22.98 -7.16 -4.34
CA ALA A 63 -23.40 -6.04 -5.17
C ALA A 63 -22.52 -5.78 -6.40
N MET A 64 -21.35 -6.45 -6.53
CA MET A 64 -20.50 -6.29 -7.70
C MET A 64 -21.20 -6.74 -8.99
N ASP A 65 -20.98 -5.95 -10.06
CA ASP A 65 -21.40 -6.25 -11.44
C ASP A 65 -20.46 -7.31 -12.03
N TYR A 66 -20.58 -8.53 -11.50
CA TYR A 66 -19.84 -9.70 -11.96
C TYR A 66 -20.76 -10.92 -11.98
N PRO A 67 -20.77 -11.75 -13.06
CA PRO A 67 -21.64 -12.92 -13.15
C PRO A 67 -21.39 -13.90 -12.00
N LYS A 68 -22.43 -14.23 -11.24
CA LYS A 68 -22.31 -15.07 -10.05
C LYS A 68 -21.91 -16.52 -10.35
N ASN A 69 -22.12 -16.98 -11.60
CA ASN A 69 -21.61 -18.26 -12.10
C ASN A 69 -20.13 -18.23 -12.52
N LYS A 70 -19.50 -17.04 -12.50
CA LYS A 70 -18.07 -16.83 -12.77
C LYS A 70 -17.32 -16.30 -11.52
N LEU A 71 -17.97 -16.41 -10.36
CA LEU A 71 -17.47 -15.90 -9.09
C LEU A 71 -17.63 -16.96 -8.01
N GLU A 72 -16.61 -17.20 -7.22
CA GLU A 72 -16.72 -17.83 -5.91
C GLU A 72 -16.07 -16.95 -4.85
N VAL A 73 -16.61 -16.99 -3.65
CA VAL A 73 -16.09 -16.25 -2.49
C VAL A 73 -15.77 -17.27 -1.40
N ILE A 74 -14.53 -17.27 -0.95
CA ILE A 74 -14.03 -18.18 0.06
C ILE A 74 -13.66 -17.35 1.28
N VAL A 75 -14.56 -17.32 2.26
CA VAL A 75 -14.31 -16.69 3.56
C VAL A 75 -13.57 -17.70 4.43
N VAL A 76 -12.41 -17.32 4.94
CA VAL A 76 -11.59 -18.19 5.78
C VAL A 76 -11.55 -17.63 7.20
N ASP A 77 -12.25 -18.31 8.11
CA ASP A 77 -12.27 -17.97 9.53
C ASP A 77 -11.04 -18.51 10.26
N ASP A 78 -10.19 -17.60 10.74
CA ASP A 78 -8.94 -17.92 11.45
C ASP A 78 -9.18 -18.06 12.97
N GLU A 79 -10.20 -18.87 13.37
CA GLU A 79 -10.64 -19.12 14.73
C GLU A 79 -11.19 -17.88 15.47
N SER A 80 -12.12 -17.16 14.84
CA SER A 80 -12.85 -16.08 15.51
C SER A 80 -13.53 -16.56 16.80
N LYS A 81 -13.45 -15.71 17.83
CA LYS A 81 -14.04 -15.97 19.16
C LYS A 81 -15.36 -15.25 19.37
N ASP A 82 -15.72 -14.37 18.44
CA ASP A 82 -16.98 -13.61 18.40
C ASP A 82 -18.00 -14.30 17.47
N ALA A 83 -19.04 -13.59 17.04
CA ALA A 83 -20.06 -14.13 16.16
C ALA A 83 -19.71 -14.04 14.65
N THR A 84 -18.47 -13.77 14.27
CA THR A 84 -18.04 -13.63 12.87
C THR A 84 -18.46 -14.84 12.01
N ALA A 85 -18.13 -16.06 12.45
CA ALA A 85 -18.47 -17.27 11.69
C ALA A 85 -19.99 -17.42 11.50
N LYS A 86 -20.80 -17.14 12.53
CA LYS A 86 -22.27 -17.19 12.45
C LYS A 86 -22.83 -16.15 11.49
N GLU A 87 -22.23 -14.96 11.45
CA GLU A 87 -22.61 -13.90 10.52
C GLU A 87 -22.35 -14.36 9.07
N VAL A 88 -21.17 -14.92 8.78
CA VAL A 88 -20.82 -15.45 7.45
C VAL A 88 -21.72 -16.62 7.06
N GLU A 89 -22.06 -17.53 7.98
CA GLU A 89 -22.98 -18.66 7.72
C GLU A 89 -24.33 -18.20 7.17
N GLN A 90 -24.86 -17.06 7.62
CA GLN A 90 -26.11 -16.50 7.10
C GLN A 90 -26.02 -16.15 5.60
N TYR A 91 -24.83 -15.73 5.13
CA TYR A 91 -24.57 -15.44 3.73
C TYR A 91 -24.39 -16.72 2.91
N THR A 92 -23.74 -17.74 3.46
CA THR A 92 -23.54 -19.02 2.74
C THR A 92 -24.88 -19.72 2.47
N HIS A 93 -25.87 -19.61 3.35
CA HIS A 93 -27.21 -20.14 3.15
C HIS A 93 -27.99 -19.43 2.03
N LYS A 94 -27.74 -18.14 1.83
CA LYS A 94 -28.44 -17.32 0.82
C LYS A 94 -27.76 -17.32 -0.53
N HIS A 95 -26.42 -17.51 -0.57
CA HIS A 95 -25.59 -17.32 -1.76
C HIS A 95 -24.65 -18.52 -1.98
N HIS A 96 -24.98 -19.41 -2.88
CA HIS A 96 -24.23 -20.66 -3.14
C HIS A 96 -22.79 -20.44 -3.63
N PHE A 97 -22.46 -19.24 -4.12
CA PHE A 97 -21.10 -18.90 -4.51
C PHE A 97 -20.23 -18.43 -3.34
N ILE A 98 -20.78 -18.29 -2.12
CA ILE A 98 -20.05 -17.94 -0.89
C ILE A 98 -19.84 -19.21 -0.07
N LYS A 99 -18.62 -19.45 0.38
CA LYS A 99 -18.25 -20.60 1.22
C LYS A 99 -17.52 -20.11 2.45
N LEU A 100 -17.77 -20.75 3.60
CA LEU A 100 -17.01 -20.55 4.83
C LEU A 100 -16.09 -21.75 5.04
N ILE A 101 -14.82 -21.47 5.27
CA ILE A 101 -13.80 -22.46 5.64
C ILE A 101 -13.22 -22.05 6.99
N LYS A 102 -13.12 -23.01 7.92
CA LYS A 102 -12.41 -22.79 9.19
C LYS A 102 -10.95 -23.16 9.02
N ASN A 103 -10.07 -22.23 9.35
CA ASN A 103 -8.62 -22.49 9.31
C ASN A 103 -8.25 -23.43 10.47
N LYS A 104 -7.47 -24.47 10.16
CA LYS A 104 -7.03 -25.45 11.18
C LYS A 104 -5.66 -25.09 11.80
N HIS A 105 -4.98 -24.10 11.28
CA HIS A 105 -3.63 -23.70 11.69
C HIS A 105 -3.66 -22.28 12.28
N VAL A 106 -3.97 -22.22 13.55
CA VAL A 106 -4.18 -21.00 14.33
C VAL A 106 -2.93 -20.18 14.53
N GLY A 107 -3.09 -18.85 14.51
CA GLY A 107 -2.11 -17.93 15.09
C GLY A 107 -0.90 -17.58 14.20
N ILE A 108 -0.92 -17.95 12.92
CA ILE A 108 0.15 -17.59 11.98
C ILE A 108 -0.21 -16.31 11.18
N GLY A 109 -1.35 -15.68 11.51
CA GLY A 109 -1.78 -14.41 10.92
C GLY A 109 -2.47 -14.54 9.56
N ASN A 110 -2.72 -13.39 8.95
CA ASN A 110 -3.50 -13.22 7.71
C ASN A 110 -3.02 -14.10 6.55
N SER A 111 -1.71 -14.35 6.43
CA SER A 111 -1.11 -15.20 5.38
C SER A 111 -1.61 -16.64 5.44
N SER A 112 -1.75 -17.22 6.63
CA SER A 112 -2.22 -18.61 6.81
C SER A 112 -3.65 -18.78 6.32
N ALA A 113 -4.53 -17.87 6.70
CA ALA A 113 -5.92 -17.87 6.26
C ALA A 113 -6.03 -17.64 4.73
N LYS A 114 -5.26 -16.69 4.17
CA LYS A 114 -5.17 -16.49 2.71
C LYS A 114 -4.75 -17.79 2.01
N ASN A 115 -3.69 -18.44 2.49
CA ASN A 115 -3.17 -19.69 1.91
C ASN A 115 -4.19 -20.82 1.97
N THR A 116 -4.93 -20.93 3.06
CA THR A 116 -6.03 -21.90 3.18
C THR A 116 -7.10 -21.63 2.11
N GLY A 117 -7.49 -20.37 1.90
CA GLY A 117 -8.45 -20.00 0.87
C GLY A 117 -7.94 -20.29 -0.55
N ILE A 118 -6.68 -19.95 -0.84
CA ILE A 118 -6.04 -20.18 -2.14
C ILE A 118 -6.04 -21.67 -2.51
N LYS A 119 -5.77 -22.56 -1.57
CA LYS A 119 -5.81 -24.01 -1.79
C LYS A 119 -7.19 -24.54 -2.17
N HIS A 120 -8.26 -23.84 -1.81
CA HIS A 120 -9.64 -24.21 -2.14
C HIS A 120 -10.17 -23.44 -3.36
N ALA A 121 -9.41 -22.46 -3.85
CA ALA A 121 -9.80 -21.64 -5.00
C ALA A 121 -9.78 -22.44 -6.30
N LYS A 122 -10.79 -22.21 -7.16
CA LYS A 122 -10.96 -22.87 -8.46
C LYS A 122 -10.84 -21.88 -9.63
N GLY A 123 -10.72 -20.58 -9.33
CA GLY A 123 -10.67 -19.52 -10.32
C GLY A 123 -9.39 -19.53 -11.14
N ASP A 124 -9.51 -19.09 -12.39
CA ASP A 124 -8.36 -18.77 -13.25
C ASP A 124 -7.58 -17.61 -12.64
N LEU A 125 -8.33 -16.72 -11.97
CA LEU A 125 -7.80 -15.60 -11.19
C LEU A 125 -8.18 -15.76 -9.72
N ILE A 126 -7.25 -15.43 -8.84
CA ILE A 126 -7.43 -15.44 -7.39
C ILE A 126 -7.31 -14.00 -6.90
N ALA A 127 -8.35 -13.50 -6.25
CA ALA A 127 -8.37 -12.19 -5.61
C ALA A 127 -8.24 -12.35 -4.10
N THR A 128 -7.43 -11.52 -3.45
CA THR A 128 -7.42 -11.35 -2.00
C THR A 128 -8.20 -10.10 -1.64
N LEU A 129 -9.06 -10.15 -0.63
CA LEU A 129 -9.86 -9.03 -0.15
C LEU A 129 -9.88 -9.02 1.37
N ASP A 130 -9.43 -7.93 1.99
CA ASP A 130 -9.48 -7.78 3.44
C ASP A 130 -10.94 -7.67 3.93
N SER A 131 -11.21 -8.19 5.13
CA SER A 131 -12.55 -8.30 5.73
C SER A 131 -13.25 -6.96 6.01
N ASP A 132 -12.51 -5.85 6.00
CA ASP A 132 -12.96 -4.48 6.22
C ASP A 132 -12.94 -3.63 4.92
N SER A 133 -12.92 -4.27 3.77
CA SER A 133 -12.74 -3.63 2.47
C SER A 133 -13.96 -3.81 1.56
N TYR A 134 -14.38 -2.72 0.92
CA TYR A 134 -15.65 -2.59 0.20
C TYR A 134 -15.39 -2.25 -1.26
N PRO A 135 -15.35 -3.24 -2.18
CA PRO A 135 -15.17 -2.99 -3.61
C PRO A 135 -16.35 -2.22 -4.21
N SER A 136 -16.08 -1.31 -5.14
CA SER A 136 -17.12 -0.71 -5.98
C SER A 136 -17.73 -1.76 -6.91
N ARG A 137 -18.93 -1.45 -7.44
CA ARG A 137 -19.68 -2.43 -8.26
C ARG A 137 -18.92 -2.93 -9.47
N ASP A 138 -18.11 -2.09 -10.08
CA ASP A 138 -17.34 -2.37 -11.27
C ASP A 138 -15.88 -2.76 -11.01
N ALA A 139 -15.43 -2.75 -9.75
CA ALA A 139 -14.03 -2.96 -9.39
C ALA A 139 -13.46 -4.26 -9.95
N LEU A 140 -14.10 -5.40 -9.69
CA LEU A 140 -13.59 -6.70 -10.14
C LEU A 140 -13.56 -6.81 -11.68
N LYS A 141 -14.57 -6.27 -12.34
CA LYS A 141 -14.66 -6.25 -13.82
C LYS A 141 -13.51 -5.43 -14.43
N LYS A 142 -13.20 -4.28 -13.84
CA LYS A 142 -12.04 -3.44 -14.23
C LYS A 142 -10.71 -4.14 -13.95
N MET A 143 -10.59 -4.80 -12.80
CA MET A 143 -9.38 -5.55 -12.46
C MET A 143 -9.11 -6.69 -13.45
N THR A 144 -10.15 -7.42 -13.87
CA THR A 144 -9.98 -8.54 -14.81
C THR A 144 -9.57 -8.08 -16.20
N ALA A 145 -9.76 -6.81 -16.53
CA ALA A 145 -9.36 -6.24 -17.82
C ALA A 145 -7.85 -6.31 -18.06
N TYR A 146 -7.05 -6.16 -17.04
CA TYR A 146 -5.59 -6.23 -17.13
C TYR A 146 -5.07 -7.61 -17.57
N PHE A 147 -5.81 -8.67 -17.26
CA PHE A 147 -5.42 -10.04 -17.56
C PHE A 147 -5.70 -10.47 -19.02
N GLN A 148 -6.16 -9.56 -19.89
CA GLN A 148 -6.17 -9.76 -21.34
C GLN A 148 -4.75 -9.77 -21.89
N ASP A 149 -3.80 -9.07 -21.24
CA ASP A 149 -2.37 -9.21 -21.49
C ASP A 149 -1.86 -10.47 -20.76
N PRO A 150 -1.40 -11.51 -21.49
CA PRO A 150 -0.89 -12.74 -20.87
C PRO A 150 0.33 -12.52 -19.96
N SER A 151 1.09 -11.45 -20.17
CA SER A 151 2.27 -11.12 -19.36
C SER A 151 1.90 -10.61 -17.96
N VAL A 152 0.69 -10.08 -17.77
CA VAL A 152 0.23 -9.58 -16.48
C VAL A 152 -0.10 -10.73 -15.55
N MET A 153 0.64 -10.82 -14.46
CA MET A 153 0.54 -11.88 -13.46
C MET A 153 -0.24 -11.46 -12.22
N ALA A 154 -0.25 -10.16 -11.92
CA ALA A 154 -1.10 -9.57 -10.87
C ALA A 154 -1.55 -8.15 -11.23
N ALA A 155 -2.65 -7.73 -10.63
CA ALA A 155 -3.14 -6.37 -10.70
C ALA A 155 -3.59 -5.89 -9.32
N THR A 156 -3.35 -4.61 -8.99
CA THR A 156 -3.72 -3.99 -7.73
C THR A 156 -4.82 -2.96 -7.92
N SER A 157 -5.73 -2.86 -6.95
CA SER A 157 -6.85 -1.94 -6.99
C SER A 157 -6.47 -0.51 -6.58
N GLU A 158 -7.36 0.42 -6.84
CA GLU A 158 -7.39 1.78 -6.31
C GLU A 158 -7.94 1.76 -4.88
N VAL A 159 -7.06 1.69 -3.89
CA VAL A 159 -7.45 1.63 -2.47
C VAL A 159 -7.72 3.00 -1.91
N ARG A 160 -8.94 3.26 -1.41
CA ARG A 160 -9.35 4.53 -0.81
C ARG A 160 -9.82 4.37 0.64
N ALA A 161 -9.65 5.42 1.45
CA ALA A 161 -10.20 5.45 2.80
C ALA A 161 -11.75 5.49 2.77
N TYR A 162 -12.39 4.62 3.58
CA TYR A 162 -13.84 4.56 3.66
C TYR A 162 -14.39 5.68 4.55
N LYS A 163 -15.14 6.64 3.97
CA LYS A 163 -15.84 7.73 4.68
C LYS A 163 -15.00 8.38 5.80
N PRO A 164 -13.84 8.99 5.49
CA PRO A 164 -12.96 9.57 6.51
C PRO A 164 -13.68 10.71 7.24
N ARG A 165 -13.76 10.64 8.59
CA ARG A 165 -14.53 11.56 9.44
C ARG A 165 -13.64 12.52 10.22
N ASN A 166 -12.58 12.03 10.84
CA ASN A 166 -11.67 12.84 11.65
C ASN A 166 -10.38 13.20 10.91
N ILE A 167 -9.56 14.07 11.49
CA ILE A 167 -8.33 14.55 10.86
C ILE A 167 -7.34 13.42 10.56
N ILE A 168 -7.23 12.40 11.42
CA ILE A 168 -6.31 11.27 11.24
C ILE A 168 -6.73 10.44 10.01
N GLU A 169 -8.02 10.18 9.86
CA GLU A 169 -8.57 9.47 8.70
C GLU A 169 -8.43 10.31 7.41
N GLN A 170 -8.61 11.64 7.50
CA GLN A 170 -8.48 12.54 6.35
C GLN A 170 -7.03 12.66 5.87
N LEU A 171 -6.06 12.67 6.78
CA LEU A 171 -4.63 12.63 6.42
C LEU A 171 -4.29 11.34 5.67
N GLN A 172 -4.82 10.19 6.12
CA GLN A 172 -4.64 8.90 5.42
C GLN A 172 -5.35 8.88 4.07
N ALA A 173 -6.48 9.58 3.91
CA ALA A 173 -7.14 9.69 2.61
C ALA A 173 -6.27 10.41 1.57
N VAL A 174 -5.54 11.47 1.97
CA VAL A 174 -4.56 12.14 1.10
C VAL A 174 -3.37 11.23 0.80
N GLU A 175 -2.83 10.54 1.82
CA GLU A 175 -1.75 9.57 1.64
C GLU A 175 -2.13 8.48 0.62
N TYR A 176 -3.31 7.90 0.75
CA TYR A 176 -3.77 6.85 -0.17
C TYR A 176 -3.90 7.36 -1.60
N ALA A 177 -4.40 8.59 -1.77
CA ALA A 177 -4.48 9.24 -3.07
C ALA A 177 -3.10 9.35 -3.74
N VAL A 178 -2.10 9.82 -3.01
CA VAL A 178 -0.71 9.91 -3.51
C VAL A 178 -0.16 8.52 -3.83
N THR A 179 -0.42 7.53 -2.96
CA THR A 179 0.06 6.15 -3.13
C THR A 179 -0.54 5.47 -4.37
N ILE A 180 -1.82 5.70 -4.68
CA ILE A 180 -2.50 5.16 -5.87
C ILE A 180 -1.75 5.60 -7.14
N VAL A 181 -1.51 6.91 -7.28
CA VAL A 181 -0.84 7.45 -8.47
C VAL A 181 0.61 6.99 -8.53
N SER A 182 1.34 7.02 -7.40
CA SER A 182 2.72 6.53 -7.33
C SER A 182 2.81 5.07 -7.78
N ARG A 183 1.89 4.20 -7.32
CA ARG A 183 1.87 2.78 -7.70
C ARG A 183 1.54 2.59 -9.18
N LYS A 184 0.64 3.40 -9.74
CA LYS A 184 0.36 3.39 -11.19
C LYS A 184 1.60 3.75 -12.00
N LEU A 185 2.34 4.77 -11.60
CA LEU A 185 3.59 5.14 -12.28
C LEU A 185 4.64 4.04 -12.17
N LEU A 186 4.74 3.38 -11.01
CA LEU A 186 5.65 2.24 -10.84
C LEU A 186 5.25 1.03 -11.71
N SER A 187 3.96 0.87 -12.06
CA SER A 187 3.55 -0.23 -12.96
C SER A 187 4.05 -0.02 -14.38
N PHE A 188 4.23 1.22 -14.83
CA PHE A 188 4.85 1.51 -16.14
C PHE A 188 6.35 1.15 -16.21
N LEU A 189 7.00 1.08 -15.04
CA LEU A 189 8.40 0.67 -14.91
C LEU A 189 8.54 -0.84 -14.58
N ASP A 190 7.46 -1.60 -14.62
CA ASP A 190 7.42 -2.98 -14.10
C ASP A 190 8.02 -3.09 -12.68
N ALA A 191 7.76 -2.09 -11.83
CA ALA A 191 8.42 -1.93 -10.54
C ALA A 191 7.44 -1.74 -9.36
N VAL A 192 6.24 -2.32 -9.43
CA VAL A 192 5.27 -2.29 -8.34
C VAL A 192 5.82 -3.02 -7.12
N THR A 193 5.83 -2.35 -5.97
CA THR A 193 6.48 -2.80 -4.74
C THR A 193 5.53 -3.50 -3.77
N VAL A 194 4.22 -3.44 -3.97
CA VAL A 194 3.23 -4.02 -3.05
C VAL A 194 1.94 -4.37 -3.78
N THR A 195 1.35 -5.50 -3.40
CA THR A 195 0.02 -5.95 -3.85
C THR A 195 -0.93 -5.90 -2.64
N PRO A 196 -1.53 -4.72 -2.31
CA PRO A 196 -2.22 -4.51 -1.05
C PRO A 196 -3.42 -5.43 -0.86
N GLY A 197 -3.71 -5.78 0.39
CA GLY A 197 -4.79 -6.68 0.78
C GLY A 197 -6.17 -6.32 0.24
N PRO A 198 -6.57 -5.03 0.20
CA PRO A 198 -7.83 -4.62 -0.42
C PRO A 198 -7.83 -4.86 -1.94
N LEU A 199 -8.35 -6.01 -2.36
CA LEU A 199 -8.58 -6.45 -3.75
C LEU A 199 -7.33 -6.40 -4.63
N SER A 200 -6.33 -7.21 -4.35
CA SER A 200 -5.30 -7.58 -5.33
C SER A 200 -5.69 -8.87 -6.03
N VAL A 201 -5.54 -8.91 -7.33
CA VAL A 201 -5.91 -10.04 -8.18
C VAL A 201 -4.65 -10.65 -8.81
N TYR A 202 -4.55 -11.96 -8.83
CA TYR A 202 -3.42 -12.73 -9.31
C TYR A 202 -3.88 -13.81 -10.30
N ARG A 203 -3.05 -14.15 -11.29
CA ARG A 203 -3.24 -15.43 -11.98
C ARG A 203 -3.01 -16.59 -11.01
N ALA A 204 -3.85 -17.61 -11.07
CA ALA A 204 -3.71 -18.79 -10.20
C ALA A 204 -2.33 -19.45 -10.31
N GLU A 205 -1.69 -19.34 -11.49
CA GLU A 205 -0.34 -19.88 -11.74
C GLU A 205 0.76 -19.18 -10.91
N VAL A 206 0.56 -17.93 -10.40
CA VAL A 206 1.50 -17.27 -9.48
C VAL A 206 1.74 -18.14 -8.28
N PHE A 207 0.66 -18.63 -7.64
CA PHE A 207 0.76 -19.46 -6.45
C PHE A 207 1.27 -20.87 -6.76
N LYS A 208 1.01 -21.40 -7.96
CA LYS A 208 1.57 -22.67 -8.41
C LYS A 208 3.09 -22.62 -8.62
N ASN A 209 3.56 -21.51 -9.19
CA ASN A 209 4.96 -21.36 -9.58
C ASN A 209 5.83 -20.80 -8.46
N LEU A 210 5.32 -19.82 -7.69
CA LEU A 210 6.08 -19.11 -6.67
C LEU A 210 5.76 -19.59 -5.23
N GLY A 211 4.72 -20.42 -5.08
CA GLY A 211 4.21 -20.84 -3.78
C GLY A 211 3.29 -19.82 -3.11
N ASP A 212 2.72 -20.24 -2.01
CA ASP A 212 1.76 -19.50 -1.20
C ASP A 212 2.37 -18.21 -0.58
N PHE A 213 1.55 -17.36 0.07
CA PHE A 213 2.07 -16.25 0.87
C PHE A 213 3.01 -16.74 1.97
N ASP A 214 4.10 -16.03 2.20
CA ASP A 214 5.06 -16.35 3.25
C ASP A 214 4.47 -16.07 4.64
N THR A 215 4.20 -17.14 5.39
CA THR A 215 3.66 -17.02 6.76
C THR A 215 4.67 -16.48 7.77
N GLY A 216 5.95 -16.46 7.44
CA GLY A 216 7.01 -15.83 8.23
C GLY A 216 7.16 -14.32 7.98
N SER A 217 6.53 -13.80 6.93
CA SER A 217 6.60 -12.37 6.61
C SER A 217 5.59 -11.56 7.44
N ILE A 218 6.05 -10.45 8.01
CA ILE A 218 5.20 -9.47 8.70
C ILE A 218 4.34 -8.68 7.69
N LEU A 219 4.81 -8.56 6.46
CA LEU A 219 4.22 -7.79 5.37
C LEU A 219 4.19 -8.67 4.12
N GLU A 220 3.23 -9.60 4.10
CA GLU A 220 3.11 -10.65 3.09
C GLU A 220 2.74 -10.11 1.71
N ASP A 221 2.01 -9.01 1.67
CA ASP A 221 1.57 -8.34 0.45
C ASP A 221 2.72 -7.61 -0.29
N GLN A 222 3.70 -7.12 0.45
CA GLN A 222 4.94 -6.62 -0.14
C GLN A 222 5.89 -7.78 -0.48
N GLU A 223 5.94 -8.81 0.35
CA GLU A 223 6.81 -9.96 0.14
C GLU A 223 6.47 -10.68 -1.18
N ILE A 224 5.19 -10.96 -1.42
CA ILE A 224 4.78 -11.61 -2.67
C ILE A 224 5.08 -10.73 -3.89
N ALA A 225 4.90 -9.39 -3.78
CA ALA A 225 5.25 -8.47 -4.85
C ALA A 225 6.76 -8.54 -5.18
N TYR A 226 7.63 -8.53 -4.16
CA TYR A 226 9.09 -8.67 -4.36
C TYR A 226 9.46 -10.03 -4.95
N ARG A 227 8.80 -11.11 -4.53
CA ARG A 227 9.00 -12.45 -5.09
C ARG A 227 8.56 -12.54 -6.54
N MET A 228 7.49 -11.86 -6.92
CA MET A 228 7.04 -11.72 -8.31
C MET A 228 8.06 -10.92 -9.13
N GLN A 229 8.54 -9.80 -8.62
CA GLN A 229 9.59 -9.00 -9.27
C GLN A 229 10.90 -9.81 -9.42
N ALA A 230 11.25 -10.63 -8.44
CA ALA A 230 12.42 -11.53 -8.51
C ALA A 230 12.32 -12.55 -9.65
N ASN A 231 11.12 -12.83 -10.14
CA ASN A 231 10.84 -13.74 -11.24
C ASN A 231 10.40 -13.00 -12.54
N ASN A 232 10.58 -11.67 -12.59
CA ASN A 232 10.20 -10.79 -13.70
C ASN A 232 8.70 -10.92 -14.08
N TYR A 233 7.84 -11.10 -13.07
CA TYR A 233 6.39 -11.14 -13.26
C TYR A 233 5.83 -9.72 -13.25
N LYS A 234 5.07 -9.37 -14.28
CA LYS A 234 4.46 -8.06 -14.44
C LYS A 234 3.30 -7.88 -13.45
N ILE A 235 3.33 -6.76 -12.72
CA ILE A 235 2.28 -6.34 -11.79
C ILE A 235 1.72 -5.01 -12.27
N GLU A 236 0.45 -4.98 -12.59
CA GLU A 236 -0.25 -3.75 -12.98
C GLU A 236 -0.94 -3.06 -11.80
N SER A 237 -1.24 -1.78 -11.94
CA SER A 237 -1.99 -1.01 -10.95
C SER A 237 -3.13 -0.24 -11.60
N SER A 238 -4.35 -0.44 -11.11
CA SER A 238 -5.53 0.30 -11.54
C SER A 238 -5.69 1.60 -10.74
N ILE A 239 -6.17 2.64 -11.41
CA ILE A 239 -6.61 3.92 -10.82
C ILE A 239 -8.13 4.13 -10.91
N SER A 240 -8.87 3.15 -11.39
CA SER A 240 -10.33 3.21 -11.55
C SER A 240 -11.08 2.04 -10.90
N ALA A 241 -10.39 0.93 -10.60
CA ALA A 241 -10.98 -0.20 -9.86
C ALA A 241 -10.99 0.12 -8.36
N THR A 242 -11.94 0.93 -7.93
CA THR A 242 -11.99 1.49 -6.57
C THR A 242 -12.40 0.46 -5.53
N VAL A 243 -11.63 0.41 -4.44
CA VAL A 243 -11.97 -0.34 -3.22
C VAL A 243 -11.81 0.59 -2.02
N TYR A 244 -12.84 0.67 -1.21
CA TYR A 244 -12.81 1.44 0.04
C TYR A 244 -12.42 0.53 1.19
N THR A 245 -11.49 0.96 2.05
CA THR A 245 -11.08 0.21 3.24
C THR A 245 -11.17 1.08 4.49
N GLN A 246 -11.43 0.47 5.63
CA GLN A 246 -11.41 1.18 6.89
C GLN A 246 -9.98 1.60 7.23
N VAL A 247 -9.84 2.82 7.72
CA VAL A 247 -8.54 3.37 8.14
C VAL A 247 -8.55 3.66 9.64
N PRO A 248 -7.41 3.52 10.34
CA PRO A 248 -7.30 3.86 11.74
C PRO A 248 -7.82 5.27 12.07
N SER A 249 -8.78 5.35 12.99
CA SER A 249 -9.34 6.61 13.49
C SER A 249 -8.56 7.19 14.68
N LYS A 250 -7.73 6.36 15.34
CA LYS A 250 -6.94 6.75 16.51
C LYS A 250 -5.45 6.71 16.19
N ILE A 251 -4.71 7.72 16.67
CA ILE A 251 -3.27 7.84 16.42
C ILE A 251 -2.47 6.61 16.87
N MET A 252 -2.85 5.99 18.00
CA MET A 252 -2.14 4.81 18.51
C MET A 252 -2.36 3.57 17.63
N THR A 253 -3.54 3.41 17.04
CA THR A 253 -3.84 2.32 16.09
C THR A 253 -3.07 2.55 14.78
N LEU A 254 -3.05 3.80 14.30
CA LEU A 254 -2.26 4.18 13.13
C LEU A 254 -0.76 3.91 13.37
N LEU A 255 -0.23 4.32 14.53
CA LEU A 255 1.18 4.08 14.89
C LEU A 255 1.53 2.59 14.85
N ARG A 256 0.70 1.72 15.47
CA ARG A 256 0.93 0.26 15.44
C ARG A 256 0.92 -0.31 14.02
N GLN A 257 -0.01 0.14 13.18
CA GLN A 257 -0.09 -0.25 11.78
C GLN A 257 1.18 0.15 11.01
N ARG A 258 1.66 1.40 11.18
CA ARG A 258 2.86 1.92 10.52
C ARG A 258 4.14 1.24 10.99
N ILE A 259 4.27 0.98 12.30
CA ILE A 259 5.38 0.18 12.83
C ILE A 259 5.42 -1.19 12.15
N ARG A 260 4.27 -1.87 12.04
CA ARG A 260 4.18 -3.16 11.35
C ARG A 260 4.64 -3.07 9.89
N TRP A 261 4.18 -2.05 9.15
CA TRP A 261 4.55 -1.85 7.75
C TRP A 261 6.05 -1.54 7.60
N ASN A 262 6.58 -0.63 8.40
CA ASN A 262 8.00 -0.27 8.34
C ASN A 262 8.91 -1.46 8.69
N ARG A 263 8.59 -2.20 9.76
CA ARG A 263 9.36 -3.40 10.16
C ARG A 263 9.32 -4.47 9.08
N GLY A 264 8.14 -4.74 8.52
CA GLY A 264 7.99 -5.66 7.40
C GLY A 264 8.80 -5.23 6.19
N GLY A 265 8.74 -3.94 5.84
CA GLY A 265 9.52 -3.35 4.75
C GLY A 265 11.03 -3.54 4.93
N ILE A 266 11.57 -3.21 6.12
CA ILE A 266 13.00 -3.42 6.42
C ILE A 266 13.39 -4.88 6.22
N ARG A 267 12.60 -5.82 6.73
CA ARG A 267 12.88 -7.26 6.60
C ARG A 267 12.81 -7.73 5.15
N ASN A 268 11.88 -7.23 4.37
CA ASN A 268 11.80 -7.53 2.94
C ASN A 268 13.01 -6.96 2.17
N TYR A 269 13.48 -5.73 2.47
CA TYR A 269 14.74 -5.22 1.90
C TYR A 269 15.93 -6.13 2.20
N ILE A 270 16.06 -6.60 3.44
CA ILE A 270 17.15 -7.52 3.84
C ILE A 270 17.01 -8.87 3.13
N LYS A 271 15.80 -9.44 3.10
CA LYS A 271 15.49 -10.72 2.44
C LYS A 271 15.84 -10.68 0.96
N TYR A 272 15.45 -9.60 0.29
CA TYR A 272 15.61 -9.42 -1.16
C TYR A 272 16.81 -8.56 -1.56
N ARG A 273 17.82 -8.36 -0.68
CA ARG A 273 19.01 -7.53 -0.95
C ARG A 273 19.80 -7.92 -2.21
N ARG A 274 19.70 -9.19 -2.65
CA ARG A 274 20.34 -9.65 -3.91
C ARG A 274 19.70 -9.09 -5.16
N MET A 275 18.53 -8.48 -5.04
CA MET A 275 17.86 -7.83 -6.16
C MET A 275 18.38 -6.42 -6.47
N PHE A 276 19.31 -5.87 -5.70
CA PHE A 276 20.05 -4.64 -6.06
C PHE A 276 20.97 -4.90 -7.24
N SER A 277 20.40 -5.06 -8.44
CA SER A 277 21.11 -5.53 -9.63
C SER A 277 20.35 -5.17 -10.90
N LEU A 278 21.11 -4.89 -11.98
CA LEU A 278 20.60 -4.65 -13.35
C LEU A 278 19.72 -5.81 -13.86
N LYS A 279 19.89 -7.02 -13.34
CA LYS A 279 19.10 -8.20 -13.71
C LYS A 279 17.60 -7.99 -13.52
N TYR A 280 17.19 -7.13 -12.59
CA TYR A 280 15.80 -6.90 -12.20
C TYR A 280 15.25 -5.55 -12.72
N GLY A 281 15.85 -5.04 -13.82
CA GLY A 281 15.38 -3.82 -14.47
C GLY A 281 15.29 -2.63 -13.53
N ASP A 282 14.32 -1.75 -13.77
CA ASP A 282 14.10 -0.53 -12.99
C ASP A 282 13.79 -0.80 -11.52
N PHE A 283 13.12 -1.93 -11.21
CA PHE A 283 12.91 -2.35 -9.84
C PHE A 283 14.23 -2.49 -9.08
N GLY A 284 15.22 -3.19 -9.67
CA GLY A 284 16.49 -3.52 -9.00
C GLY A 284 17.49 -2.38 -8.96
N ILE A 285 17.53 -1.52 -9.99
CA ILE A 285 18.55 -0.44 -10.10
C ILE A 285 18.07 0.90 -9.57
N ALA A 286 16.77 1.14 -9.54
CA ALA A 286 16.21 2.42 -9.12
C ALA A 286 15.26 2.27 -7.92
N ILE A 287 14.15 1.54 -8.06
CA ILE A 287 13.06 1.61 -7.10
C ILE A 287 13.43 0.97 -5.76
N LEU A 288 14.03 -0.23 -5.78
CA LEU A 288 14.48 -0.91 -4.56
C LEU A 288 15.59 -0.13 -3.82
N PRO A 289 16.67 0.33 -4.50
CA PRO A 289 17.69 1.19 -3.89
C PRO A 289 17.14 2.50 -3.33
N LEU A 290 16.30 3.22 -4.07
CA LEU A 290 15.71 4.48 -3.61
C LEU A 290 14.80 4.29 -2.39
N GLY A 291 14.00 3.23 -2.37
CA GLY A 291 13.18 2.91 -1.21
C GLY A 291 14.01 2.57 0.03
N PHE A 292 15.07 1.78 -0.13
CA PHE A 292 16.02 1.49 0.94
C PHE A 292 16.75 2.74 1.42
N LEU A 293 17.24 3.57 0.49
CA LEU A 293 17.91 4.82 0.79
C LEU A 293 16.98 5.77 1.56
N GLY A 294 15.72 5.88 1.14
CA GLY A 294 14.70 6.68 1.85
C GLY A 294 14.53 6.24 3.30
N ALA A 295 14.44 4.93 3.56
CA ALA A 295 14.37 4.40 4.92
C ALA A 295 15.66 4.69 5.73
N MET A 296 16.83 4.54 5.12
CA MET A 296 18.12 4.85 5.76
C MET A 296 18.29 6.33 6.05
N MET A 297 17.83 7.21 5.17
CA MET A 297 17.90 8.66 5.38
C MET A 297 17.14 9.11 6.64
N VAL A 298 15.93 8.57 6.87
CA VAL A 298 15.19 8.88 8.10
C VAL A 298 16.02 8.50 9.34
N PHE A 299 16.66 7.32 9.31
CA PHE A 299 17.52 6.87 10.41
C PHE A 299 18.74 7.80 10.62
N VAL A 300 19.42 8.19 9.55
CA VAL A 300 20.60 9.08 9.61
C VAL A 300 20.20 10.47 10.12
N VAL A 301 19.07 11.02 9.67
CA VAL A 301 18.55 12.31 10.16
C VAL A 301 18.25 12.24 11.66
N LEU A 302 17.63 11.15 12.12
CA LEU A 302 17.35 10.95 13.54
C LEU A 302 18.63 10.84 14.38
N LEU A 303 19.63 10.08 13.94
CA LEU A 303 20.92 9.99 14.63
C LEU A 303 21.61 11.35 14.68
N SER A 304 21.59 12.11 13.60
CA SER A 304 22.15 13.46 13.56
C SER A 304 21.43 14.39 14.54
N PHE A 305 20.10 14.32 14.61
CA PHE A 305 19.30 15.10 15.56
C PHE A 305 19.68 14.78 17.02
N PHE A 306 19.74 13.51 17.39
CA PHE A 306 20.15 13.11 18.74
C PHE A 306 21.61 13.48 19.05
N TYR A 307 22.52 13.34 18.07
CA TYR A 307 23.91 13.78 18.21
C TYR A 307 23.99 15.27 18.51
N THR A 308 23.32 16.13 17.73
CA THR A 308 23.32 17.59 17.95
C THR A 308 22.68 17.98 19.29
N LEU A 309 21.65 17.24 19.72
CA LEU A 309 21.02 17.45 21.02
C LEU A 309 21.97 17.11 22.19
N ILE A 310 22.68 15.98 22.11
CA ILE A 310 23.60 15.52 23.16
C ILE A 310 24.85 16.43 23.26
N THR A 311 25.37 16.87 22.11
CA THR A 311 26.59 17.71 22.06
C THR A 311 26.33 19.20 22.35
N GLY A 312 25.06 19.60 22.49
CA GLY A 312 24.68 21.01 22.68
C GLY A 312 24.76 21.86 21.42
N GLN A 313 25.21 21.31 20.27
CA GLN A 313 25.32 22.02 19.01
C GLN A 313 23.94 22.40 18.41
N TYR A 314 22.87 21.86 19.00
CA TYR A 314 21.51 22.20 18.59
C TYR A 314 21.23 23.71 18.70
N PHE A 315 21.64 24.33 19.81
CA PHE A 315 21.41 25.76 20.05
C PHE A 315 22.27 26.65 19.13
N GLU A 316 23.51 26.25 18.83
CA GLU A 316 24.36 26.98 17.87
C GLU A 316 23.79 26.89 16.43
N ASN A 317 23.37 25.71 16.01
CA ASN A 317 22.75 25.51 14.70
C ASN A 317 21.39 26.22 14.58
N TYR A 318 20.63 26.28 15.66
CA TYR A 318 19.35 26.98 15.71
C TYR A 318 19.51 28.49 15.59
N THR A 319 20.46 29.08 16.33
CA THR A 319 20.77 30.52 16.24
C THR A 319 21.35 30.87 14.87
N TYR A 320 22.18 29.99 14.29
CA TYR A 320 22.69 30.17 12.93
C TYR A 320 21.55 30.10 11.88
N GLY A 321 20.62 29.17 12.04
CA GLY A 321 19.43 29.04 11.21
C GLY A 321 18.49 30.25 11.29
N LEU A 322 18.26 30.80 12.48
CA LEU A 322 17.48 32.03 12.66
C LEU A 322 18.19 33.24 12.04
N ASN A 323 19.49 33.36 12.24
CA ASN A 323 20.29 34.42 11.63
C ASN A 323 20.26 34.32 10.11
N SER A 324 20.39 33.12 9.52
CA SER A 324 20.29 32.94 8.07
C SER A 324 18.89 33.23 7.52
N PHE A 325 17.83 32.99 8.30
CA PHE A 325 16.47 33.34 7.94
C PHE A 325 16.27 34.88 7.90
N PHE A 326 16.88 35.61 8.84
CA PHE A 326 16.79 37.07 8.91
C PHE A 326 17.77 37.79 7.99
N TYR A 327 18.95 37.21 7.68
CA TYR A 327 20.03 37.86 6.92
C TYR A 327 20.21 37.34 5.47
N GLY A 328 19.48 36.32 5.06
CA GLY A 328 19.48 35.83 3.68
C GLY A 328 19.11 34.37 3.53
N PHE A 329 18.44 34.05 2.43
CA PHE A 329 18.12 32.68 2.05
C PHE A 329 19.39 31.95 1.63
N GLY A 330 19.93 31.08 2.49
CA GLY A 330 20.99 30.14 2.10
C GLY A 330 20.49 29.10 1.08
N THR A 331 21.43 28.48 0.36
CA THR A 331 21.15 27.47 -0.68
C THR A 331 20.20 26.38 -0.20
N VAL A 332 20.32 25.93 1.06
CA VAL A 332 19.44 24.90 1.67
C VAL A 332 17.99 25.34 1.72
N HIS A 333 17.72 26.61 2.06
CA HIS A 333 16.35 27.14 2.13
C HIS A 333 15.71 27.22 0.74
N VAL A 334 16.50 27.63 -0.28
CA VAL A 334 16.01 27.66 -1.67
C VAL A 334 15.69 26.26 -2.16
N VAL A 335 16.56 25.29 -1.92
CA VAL A 335 16.32 23.87 -2.31
C VAL A 335 15.13 23.30 -1.57
N SER A 336 14.99 23.57 -0.27
CA SER A 336 13.83 23.11 0.52
C SER A 336 12.51 23.72 0.03
N ALA A 337 12.50 25.01 -0.31
CA ALA A 337 11.34 25.66 -0.90
C ALA A 337 10.98 25.05 -2.26
N LEU A 338 11.98 24.78 -3.11
CA LEU A 338 11.77 24.10 -4.39
C LEU A 338 11.17 22.72 -4.20
N ILE A 339 11.72 21.89 -3.32
CA ILE A 339 11.20 20.55 -2.99
C ILE A 339 9.74 20.67 -2.51
N PHE A 340 9.44 21.62 -1.63
CA PHE A 340 8.08 21.86 -1.15
C PHE A 340 7.12 22.18 -2.31
N LEU A 341 7.49 23.11 -3.19
CA LEU A 341 6.66 23.49 -4.36
C LEU A 341 6.45 22.30 -5.31
N LEU A 342 7.49 21.51 -5.59
CA LEU A 342 7.39 20.32 -6.42
C LEU A 342 6.50 19.25 -5.78
N THR A 343 6.58 19.07 -4.46
CA THR A 343 5.71 18.15 -3.72
C THR A 343 4.25 18.62 -3.76
N VAL A 344 4.00 19.90 -3.61
CA VAL A 344 2.65 20.48 -3.79
C VAL A 344 2.13 20.21 -5.20
N ALA A 345 2.95 20.48 -6.21
CA ALA A 345 2.59 20.22 -7.61
C ALA A 345 2.24 18.74 -7.82
N TRP A 346 3.08 17.83 -7.29
CA TRP A 346 2.83 16.38 -7.33
C TRP A 346 1.48 15.99 -6.73
N ILE A 347 1.15 16.49 -5.53
CA ILE A 347 -0.14 16.17 -4.87
C ILE A 347 -1.33 16.75 -5.64
N ILE A 348 -1.20 17.94 -6.21
CA ILE A 348 -2.24 18.53 -7.06
C ILE A 348 -2.49 17.71 -8.31
N ILE A 349 -1.42 17.22 -8.96
CA ILE A 349 -1.52 16.36 -10.13
C ILE A 349 -2.15 15.02 -9.72
N ALA A 350 -1.68 14.39 -8.65
CA ALA A 350 -2.24 13.15 -8.13
C ALA A 350 -3.75 13.30 -7.85
N ARG A 351 -4.16 14.42 -7.24
CA ARG A 351 -5.58 14.76 -7.04
C ARG A 351 -6.36 14.77 -8.35
N LYS A 352 -5.84 15.40 -9.41
CA LYS A 352 -6.51 15.47 -10.72
C LYS A 352 -6.69 14.09 -11.35
N VAL A 353 -5.66 13.24 -11.29
CA VAL A 353 -5.68 11.88 -11.87
C VAL A 353 -6.75 11.00 -11.23
N ILE A 354 -6.91 11.11 -9.91
CA ILE A 354 -7.90 10.30 -9.16
C ILE A 354 -9.20 11.01 -8.89
N GLN A 355 -9.48 12.15 -9.56
CA GLN A 355 -10.71 12.90 -9.37
C GLN A 355 -11.93 12.05 -9.74
N ASN A 356 -12.55 11.47 -8.72
CA ASN A 356 -13.85 10.84 -8.76
C ASN A 356 -14.75 11.59 -7.78
N GLU A 357 -16.00 11.87 -8.13
CA GLU A 357 -16.95 12.70 -7.38
C GLU A 357 -17.17 12.28 -5.90
N LYS A 358 -16.66 11.12 -5.50
CA LYS A 358 -16.93 10.49 -4.19
C LYS A 358 -15.93 10.82 -3.08
N GLN A 359 -14.78 11.44 -3.36
CA GLN A 359 -13.80 11.77 -2.33
C GLN A 359 -13.31 13.21 -2.45
N ASP A 360 -13.79 14.07 -1.54
CA ASP A 360 -13.34 15.46 -1.46
C ASP A 360 -11.94 15.56 -0.85
N LEU A 361 -10.95 15.71 -1.72
CA LEU A 361 -9.57 16.09 -1.36
C LEU A 361 -9.42 17.61 -1.47
N SER A 362 -10.04 18.35 -0.53
CA SER A 362 -9.95 19.80 -0.50
C SER A 362 -8.49 20.27 -0.30
N TYR A 363 -8.17 21.45 -0.81
CA TYR A 363 -6.83 22.05 -0.64
C TYR A 363 -6.43 22.18 0.84
N VAL A 364 -7.40 22.42 1.74
CA VAL A 364 -7.17 22.51 3.18
C VAL A 364 -6.64 21.17 3.73
N LYS A 365 -7.19 20.05 3.29
CA LYS A 365 -6.72 18.70 3.68
C LYS A 365 -5.32 18.42 3.15
N ILE A 366 -5.02 18.85 1.93
CA ILE A 366 -3.69 18.74 1.33
C ILE A 366 -2.66 19.55 2.12
N VAL A 367 -2.97 20.80 2.45
CA VAL A 367 -2.08 21.64 3.28
C VAL A 367 -1.88 21.04 4.67
N ALA A 368 -2.95 20.57 5.32
CA ALA A 368 -2.85 19.88 6.61
C ALA A 368 -1.96 18.62 6.53
N TYR A 369 -2.08 17.85 5.45
CA TYR A 369 -1.22 16.69 5.18
C TYR A 369 0.24 17.10 5.02
N LEU A 370 0.54 18.10 4.21
CA LEU A 370 1.91 18.59 3.96
C LEU A 370 2.61 19.07 5.24
N ILE A 371 1.84 19.65 6.17
CA ILE A 371 2.39 20.14 7.43
C ILE A 371 2.50 19.03 8.47
N ALA A 372 1.43 18.27 8.71
CA ALA A 372 1.35 17.33 9.82
C ALA A 372 1.99 15.97 9.53
N TYR A 373 1.90 15.48 8.28
CA TYR A 373 2.27 14.12 7.95
C TYR A 373 3.78 13.83 8.05
N PRO A 374 4.71 14.74 7.70
CA PRO A 374 6.14 14.53 7.92
C PRO A 374 6.51 14.29 9.40
N PHE A 375 5.85 15.00 10.33
CA PHE A 375 6.04 14.77 11.76
C PHE A 375 5.54 13.38 12.18
N LEU A 376 4.38 12.96 11.67
CA LEU A 376 3.85 11.62 11.93
C LEU A 376 4.78 10.53 11.40
N ILE A 377 5.27 10.67 10.16
CA ILE A 377 6.25 9.72 9.57
C ILE A 377 7.48 9.61 10.47
N THR A 378 8.02 10.74 10.94
CA THR A 378 9.18 10.77 11.84
C THR A 378 8.90 9.98 13.10
N ILE A 379 7.75 10.20 13.76
CA ILE A 379 7.34 9.46 14.97
C ILE A 379 7.20 7.97 14.67
N PHE A 380 6.61 7.59 13.53
CA PHE A 380 6.45 6.19 13.12
C PHE A 380 7.81 5.49 12.97
N TRP A 381 8.80 6.15 12.36
CA TRP A 381 10.13 5.60 12.19
C TRP A 381 10.89 5.50 13.50
N ILE A 382 10.82 6.52 14.38
CA ILE A 382 11.41 6.47 15.73
C ILE A 382 10.88 5.26 16.49
N ALA A 383 9.55 5.10 16.52
CA ALA A 383 8.93 3.99 17.22
C ALA A 383 9.30 2.63 16.58
N THR A 384 9.42 2.58 15.25
CA THR A 384 9.85 1.38 14.52
C THR A 384 11.26 0.95 14.94
N PHE A 385 12.21 1.88 14.93
CA PHE A 385 13.60 1.58 15.31
C PHE A 385 13.72 1.18 16.79
N LEU A 386 13.01 1.84 17.68
CA LEU A 386 12.98 1.46 19.10
C LEU A 386 12.45 0.04 19.29
N GLU A 387 11.35 -0.33 18.64
CA GLU A 387 10.81 -1.70 18.73
C GLU A 387 11.73 -2.76 18.10
N GLU A 388 12.45 -2.42 17.02
CA GLU A 388 13.38 -3.35 16.37
C GLU A 388 14.65 -3.56 17.24
N ILE A 389 15.20 -2.51 17.86
CA ILE A 389 16.35 -2.60 18.78
C ILE A 389 15.99 -3.42 20.03
N ILE A 390 14.80 -3.22 20.60
CA ILE A 390 14.33 -3.96 21.78
C ILE A 390 14.01 -5.43 21.43
N GLY A 391 13.94 -5.78 20.14
CA GLY A 391 13.61 -7.13 19.70
C GLY A 391 12.17 -7.54 20.02
N LYS A 392 11.26 -6.58 20.14
CA LYS A 392 9.86 -6.83 20.50
C LYS A 392 9.21 -7.76 19.48
N LYS A 393 8.73 -8.94 19.94
CA LYS A 393 7.96 -9.84 19.11
C LYS A 393 6.64 -9.17 18.70
N GLN A 394 6.33 -9.21 17.42
CA GLN A 394 5.06 -8.69 16.92
C GLN A 394 3.96 -9.66 17.35
N LYS A 395 2.91 -9.13 18.01
CA LYS A 395 1.65 -9.84 18.20
C LYS A 395 0.72 -9.42 17.06
N TRP A 396 0.12 -10.41 16.41
CA TRP A 396 -0.90 -10.25 15.38
C TRP A 396 -2.22 -9.80 16.01
#